data_76ea504de9d61d98a23488e49dcdff73
#
_entry.id   76ea504de9d61d98a23488e49dcdff73
#
_cell.length_a   1.000
_cell.length_b   1.000
_cell.length_c   1.000
_cell.angle_alpha   90.00
_cell.angle_beta   90.00
_cell.angle_gamma   90.00
#
_symmetry.space_group_name_H-M   'P 1'
#
loop_
_entity.id
_entity.type
_entity.pdbx_description
1 polymer ?
#
loop_
_entity_poly.entity_id
_entity_poly.type
_entity_poly.pdbx_seq_one_letter_code
_entity_poly.pdbx_strand_id
1 'polypeptide(L)'
;MTEPHTADGHAGSRPDGSRPGGTPSDGPPPARLRIAYSPCPNDTFVFHAWAHGLVPGAPALDVTFADIDVTNGLAERGADCPFDVLKISYAQLPYVADDFALLPAGGALGRGCGPLVLTREPGVALTGRRVAVPSERSTAYLLFRLWAAAEVPGGVGEIVVLPFHEIMPAVRDGAVDAGLVIHEARFTYHHFGLHRLADMGEHWERTTGLPIPLGAIVARRSLGPATLAACTDAVRASVRRAWDDPDASREYVREHAQEMDEAVAGQHIGLYVNEFTADLGEDGHGAVRALLTRAAAESLVPPVRPDALRLP
;
A
#
# COMPACT_ATOMS: atom_id res chain seq x y z
N MET A 1 -64.14 38.06 -4.42
CA MET A 1 -64.44 36.94 -3.53
C MET A 1 -63.62 35.78 -4.01
N THR A 2 -62.58 35.36 -3.46
CA THR A 2 -62.12 34.97 -2.17
C THR A 2 -60.60 34.98 -2.15
N GLU A 3 -60.04 35.29 -1.02
CA GLU A 3 -58.61 35.55 -0.73
C GLU A 3 -57.65 34.34 -0.88
N PRO A 4 -56.34 34.65 -0.86
CA PRO A 4 -55.27 33.65 -1.02
C PRO A 4 -54.81 33.09 0.32
N HIS A 5 -54.41 31.81 0.32
CA HIS A 5 -53.76 31.12 1.46
C HIS A 5 -52.23 31.20 1.32
N THR A 6 -51.62 31.83 2.33
CA THR A 6 -50.19 31.83 2.63
C THR A 6 -49.76 30.46 3.08
N ALA A 7 -48.65 29.93 2.54
CA ALA A 7 -47.96 28.77 3.06
C ALA A 7 -46.54 29.19 3.50
N ASP A 8 -46.30 29.02 4.81
CA ASP A 8 -45.07 29.26 5.53
C ASP A 8 -43.90 28.36 5.03
N GLY A 9 -42.77 29.00 4.82
CA GLY A 9 -41.51 28.33 4.54
C GLY A 9 -40.90 27.75 5.82
N HIS A 10 -40.76 26.42 5.89
CA HIS A 10 -39.91 25.76 6.88
C HIS A 10 -38.53 25.53 6.24
N ALA A 11 -37.57 26.34 6.66
CA ALA A 11 -36.17 26.11 6.44
C ALA A 11 -35.72 24.94 7.32
N GLY A 12 -35.60 23.75 6.73
CA GLY A 12 -34.98 22.58 7.36
C GLY A 12 -33.47 22.75 7.43
N SER A 13 -32.95 23.06 8.60
CA SER A 13 -31.55 22.97 8.96
C SER A 13 -31.05 21.54 8.76
N ARG A 14 -30.03 21.37 7.90
CA ARG A 14 -29.27 20.13 7.78
C ARG A 14 -28.50 19.89 9.09
N PRO A 15 -28.51 18.68 9.66
CA PRO A 15 -27.65 18.37 10.82
C PRO A 15 -26.20 18.36 10.35
N ASP A 16 -25.39 19.15 11.05
CA ASP A 16 -23.93 19.14 11.00
C ASP A 16 -23.45 17.75 11.42
N GLY A 17 -22.95 16.99 10.45
CA GLY A 17 -22.46 15.65 10.62
C GLY A 17 -21.01 15.60 11.12
N SER A 18 -20.70 16.29 12.23
CA SER A 18 -19.46 16.06 12.98
C SER A 18 -19.54 14.65 13.63
N ARG A 19 -18.87 13.68 12.97
CA ARG A 19 -18.61 12.35 13.53
C ARG A 19 -17.78 12.54 14.80
N PRO A 20 -18.12 11.90 15.93
CA PRO A 20 -17.26 11.90 17.09
C PRO A 20 -16.00 11.11 16.77
N GLY A 21 -14.89 11.80 16.57
CA GLY A 21 -13.57 11.19 16.61
C GLY A 21 -13.40 10.51 17.97
N GLY A 22 -13.15 9.19 17.99
CA GLY A 22 -12.89 8.47 19.23
C GLY A 22 -11.73 9.13 19.97
N THR A 23 -11.92 9.40 21.24
CA THR A 23 -10.88 9.98 22.11
C THR A 23 -9.70 9.00 22.20
N PRO A 24 -8.44 9.44 22.01
CA PRO A 24 -7.28 8.57 22.17
C PRO A 24 -7.27 7.97 23.59
N SER A 25 -6.97 6.68 23.70
CA SER A 25 -6.86 5.96 24.95
C SER A 25 -5.48 6.22 25.57
N ASP A 26 -5.44 6.85 26.74
CA ASP A 26 -4.23 7.00 27.57
C ASP A 26 -3.93 5.76 28.44
N GLY A 27 -4.62 4.66 28.21
CA GLY A 27 -4.44 3.40 28.92
C GLY A 27 -3.20 2.63 28.46
N PRO A 28 -2.79 1.58 29.21
CA PRO A 28 -1.72 0.68 28.75
C PRO A 28 -2.10 0.07 27.40
N PRO A 29 -1.13 -0.25 26.53
CA PRO A 29 -1.41 -0.85 25.22
C PRO A 29 -2.27 -2.11 25.38
N PRO A 30 -3.19 -2.39 24.44
CA PRO A 30 -4.02 -3.58 24.53
C PRO A 30 -3.14 -4.83 24.53
N ALA A 31 -3.52 -5.84 25.28
CA ALA A 31 -2.75 -7.07 25.41
C ALA A 31 -2.59 -7.81 24.06
N ARG A 32 -3.48 -7.56 23.11
CA ARG A 32 -3.48 -8.17 21.78
C ARG A 32 -4.04 -7.20 20.74
N LEU A 33 -3.40 -7.14 19.57
CA LEU A 33 -3.80 -6.33 18.41
C LEU A 33 -4.16 -7.23 17.22
N ARG A 34 -5.17 -6.87 16.46
CA ARG A 34 -5.52 -7.52 15.20
C ARG A 34 -4.76 -6.83 14.07
N ILE A 35 -3.96 -7.60 13.34
CA ILE A 35 -3.17 -7.11 12.22
C ILE A 35 -3.53 -7.83 10.94
N ALA A 36 -3.57 -7.09 9.80
CA ALA A 36 -3.67 -7.70 8.47
C ALA A 36 -2.54 -7.21 7.56
N TYR A 37 -1.86 -8.17 6.94
CA TYR A 37 -0.82 -7.95 5.93
C TYR A 37 -0.81 -9.09 4.90
N SER A 38 -0.10 -8.88 3.79
CA SER A 38 -0.04 -9.83 2.70
C SER A 38 0.77 -11.08 3.07
N PRO A 39 0.44 -12.26 2.52
CA PRO A 39 1.26 -13.46 2.67
C PRO A 39 2.58 -13.40 1.89
N CYS A 40 2.88 -12.28 1.21
CA CYS A 40 4.10 -12.11 0.43
C CYS A 40 5.37 -12.27 1.29
N PRO A 41 6.48 -12.77 0.69
CA PRO A 41 7.73 -13.06 1.40
C PRO A 41 8.28 -11.89 2.21
N ASN A 42 8.20 -10.65 1.69
CA ASN A 42 8.70 -9.49 2.42
C ASN A 42 7.91 -9.18 3.70
N ASP A 43 6.58 -9.38 3.70
CA ASP A 43 5.75 -9.09 4.87
C ASP A 43 5.87 -10.20 5.92
N THR A 44 5.82 -11.46 5.50
CA THR A 44 6.01 -12.58 6.40
C THR A 44 7.40 -12.56 7.04
N PHE A 45 8.45 -12.18 6.31
CA PHE A 45 9.79 -11.98 6.83
C PHE A 45 9.84 -10.86 7.88
N VAL A 46 9.29 -9.69 7.56
CA VAL A 46 9.27 -8.50 8.43
C VAL A 46 8.52 -8.75 9.73
N PHE A 47 7.34 -9.37 9.65
CA PHE A 47 6.45 -9.52 10.80
C PHE A 47 6.66 -10.82 11.58
N HIS A 48 7.49 -11.76 11.11
CA HIS A 48 7.70 -13.06 11.75
C HIS A 48 7.97 -12.95 13.25
N ALA A 49 8.97 -12.18 13.66
CA ALA A 49 9.37 -12.12 15.07
C ALA A 49 8.29 -11.51 15.96
N TRP A 50 7.57 -10.49 15.49
CA TRP A 50 6.47 -9.90 16.24
C TRP A 50 5.27 -10.84 16.30
N ALA A 51 4.89 -11.46 15.18
CA ALA A 51 3.77 -12.41 15.10
C ALA A 51 3.94 -13.62 16.04
N HIS A 52 5.18 -14.07 16.25
CA HIS A 52 5.51 -15.21 17.12
C HIS A 52 5.89 -14.82 18.55
N GLY A 53 5.68 -13.56 18.96
CA GLY A 53 5.98 -13.12 20.34
C GLY A 53 7.48 -13.10 20.67
N LEU A 54 8.35 -13.04 19.65
CA LEU A 54 9.80 -13.03 19.82
C LEU A 54 10.36 -11.62 20.06
N VAL A 55 9.49 -10.61 20.12
CA VAL A 55 9.84 -9.21 20.46
C VAL A 55 9.39 -8.91 21.87
N PRO A 56 10.32 -8.81 22.85
CA PRO A 56 9.96 -8.58 24.24
C PRO A 56 9.21 -7.26 24.43
N GLY A 57 8.13 -7.29 25.20
CA GLY A 57 7.33 -6.10 25.54
C GLY A 57 6.39 -5.62 24.42
N ALA A 58 6.43 -6.21 23.24
CA ALA A 58 5.50 -5.88 22.18
C ALA A 58 4.09 -6.43 22.48
N PRO A 59 2.99 -5.75 22.07
CA PRO A 59 1.66 -6.31 22.12
C PRO A 59 1.58 -7.62 21.33
N ALA A 60 0.83 -8.61 21.81
CA ALA A 60 0.59 -9.84 21.06
C ALA A 60 -0.23 -9.55 19.79
N LEU A 61 -0.05 -10.34 18.74
CA LEU A 61 -0.79 -10.19 17.49
C LEU A 61 -1.79 -11.32 17.25
N ASP A 62 -2.93 -10.97 16.67
CA ASP A 62 -3.80 -11.84 15.89
C ASP A 62 -3.59 -11.50 14.43
N VAL A 63 -2.93 -12.40 13.70
CA VAL A 63 -2.54 -12.18 12.31
C VAL A 63 -3.62 -12.70 11.36
N THR A 64 -3.96 -11.88 10.38
CA THR A 64 -4.79 -12.26 9.22
C THR A 64 -4.01 -11.96 7.95
N PHE A 65 -3.91 -12.97 7.08
CA PHE A 65 -3.33 -12.76 5.76
C PHE A 65 -4.38 -12.27 4.78
N ALA A 66 -4.10 -11.18 4.12
CA ALA A 66 -4.96 -10.62 3.08
C ALA A 66 -4.13 -9.80 2.10
N ASP A 67 -4.41 -9.94 0.82
CA ASP A 67 -3.75 -9.17 -0.22
C ASP A 67 -4.03 -7.67 -0.08
N ILE A 68 -3.14 -6.84 -0.65
CA ILE A 68 -3.14 -5.40 -0.40
C ILE A 68 -4.39 -4.68 -0.93
N ASP A 69 -5.06 -5.21 -1.93
CA ASP A 69 -6.34 -4.70 -2.42
C ASP A 69 -7.45 -4.90 -1.38
N VAL A 70 -7.48 -6.07 -0.72
CA VAL A 70 -8.42 -6.38 0.36
C VAL A 70 -8.15 -5.48 1.57
N THR A 71 -6.89 -5.34 2.00
CA THR A 71 -6.54 -4.50 3.16
C THR A 71 -6.78 -3.02 2.89
N ASN A 72 -6.58 -2.53 1.66
CA ASN A 72 -6.97 -1.18 1.25
C ASN A 72 -8.48 -0.95 1.45
N GLY A 73 -9.32 -1.88 0.97
CA GLY A 73 -10.77 -1.80 1.12
C GLY A 73 -11.23 -1.90 2.59
N LEU A 74 -10.54 -2.71 3.40
CA LEU A 74 -10.81 -2.80 4.84
C LEU A 74 -10.48 -1.50 5.59
N ALA A 75 -9.36 -0.86 5.25
CA ALA A 75 -8.96 0.41 5.85
C ALA A 75 -9.97 1.54 5.54
N GLU A 76 -10.57 1.56 4.34
CA GLU A 76 -11.60 2.55 3.96
C GLU A 76 -12.87 2.49 4.83
N ARG A 77 -13.10 1.39 5.52
CA ARG A 77 -14.22 1.26 6.45
C ARG A 77 -14.07 2.15 7.70
N GLY A 78 -12.90 2.79 7.87
CA GLY A 78 -12.63 3.69 8.97
C GLY A 78 -12.89 3.05 10.33
N ALA A 79 -13.79 3.62 11.12
CA ALA A 79 -14.16 3.10 12.45
C ALA A 79 -14.67 1.64 12.42
N ASP A 80 -15.28 1.20 11.33
CA ASP A 80 -15.85 -0.15 11.17
C ASP A 80 -14.82 -1.18 10.65
N CYS A 81 -13.58 -0.77 10.42
CA CYS A 81 -12.52 -1.71 10.05
C CYS A 81 -12.24 -2.67 11.22
N PRO A 82 -12.15 -3.98 11.02
CA PRO A 82 -11.96 -4.93 12.13
C PRO A 82 -10.53 -5.00 12.64
N PHE A 83 -9.56 -4.34 12.01
CA PHE A 83 -8.14 -4.43 12.34
C PHE A 83 -7.63 -3.17 13.03
N ASP A 84 -6.64 -3.36 13.89
CA ASP A 84 -5.94 -2.31 14.63
C ASP A 84 -4.72 -1.82 13.84
N VAL A 85 -4.06 -2.72 13.12
CA VAL A 85 -2.88 -2.47 12.27
C VAL A 85 -3.10 -3.10 10.91
N LEU A 86 -2.74 -2.39 9.84
CA LEU A 86 -2.84 -2.91 8.47
C LEU A 86 -1.64 -2.52 7.63
N LYS A 87 -1.32 -3.39 6.67
CA LYS A 87 -0.53 -3.00 5.50
C LYS A 87 -1.46 -2.49 4.43
N ILE A 88 -1.19 -1.29 3.92
CA ILE A 88 -1.96 -0.65 2.84
C ILE A 88 -1.03 -0.09 1.76
N SER A 89 -1.59 0.23 0.61
CA SER A 89 -0.88 1.04 -0.39
C SER A 89 -0.68 2.48 0.09
N TYR A 90 0.47 3.12 -0.20
CA TYR A 90 0.61 4.57 0.07
C TYR A 90 -0.44 5.40 -0.65
N ALA A 91 -0.91 4.98 -1.83
CA ALA A 91 -2.01 5.62 -2.55
C ALA A 91 -3.33 5.63 -1.76
N GLN A 92 -3.50 4.69 -0.82
CA GLN A 92 -4.68 4.60 0.03
C GLN A 92 -4.63 5.54 1.24
N LEU A 93 -3.43 5.95 1.66
CA LEU A 93 -3.25 6.78 2.87
C LEU A 93 -4.09 8.07 2.89
N PRO A 94 -4.25 8.82 1.76
CA PRO A 94 -5.10 10.01 1.73
C PRO A 94 -6.55 9.80 2.13
N TYR A 95 -7.06 8.60 1.95
CA TYR A 95 -8.46 8.26 2.22
C TYR A 95 -8.71 7.78 3.64
N VAL A 96 -7.65 7.38 4.36
CA VAL A 96 -7.75 6.75 5.68
C VAL A 96 -6.98 7.49 6.78
N ALA A 97 -6.31 8.60 6.46
CA ALA A 97 -5.42 9.32 7.36
C ALA A 97 -6.12 9.93 8.60
N ASP A 98 -7.43 10.10 8.57
CA ASP A 98 -8.20 10.58 9.72
C ASP A 98 -8.39 9.47 10.78
N ASP A 99 -8.53 8.22 10.36
CA ASP A 99 -8.73 7.06 11.25
C ASP A 99 -7.44 6.35 11.59
N PHE A 100 -6.44 6.38 10.70
CA PHE A 100 -5.19 5.65 10.83
C PHE A 100 -3.96 6.57 10.80
N ALA A 101 -2.97 6.24 11.60
CA ALA A 101 -1.66 6.86 11.61
C ALA A 101 -0.66 6.02 10.80
N LEU A 102 0.20 6.67 10.00
CA LEU A 102 1.32 6.01 9.34
C LEU A 102 2.37 5.63 10.37
N LEU A 103 2.71 4.34 10.47
CA LEU A 103 3.88 3.90 11.22
C LEU A 103 5.15 4.10 10.38
N PRO A 104 6.20 4.69 10.94
CA PRO A 104 7.43 4.98 10.19
C PRO A 104 8.35 3.74 10.06
N ALA A 105 7.78 2.55 10.01
CA ALA A 105 8.50 1.28 9.90
C ALA A 105 7.62 0.19 9.28
N GLY A 106 8.23 -0.86 8.74
CA GLY A 106 7.56 -2.05 8.21
C GLY A 106 7.01 -1.91 6.79
N GLY A 107 7.06 -0.72 6.22
CA GLY A 107 6.58 -0.46 4.87
C GLY A 107 7.54 -0.98 3.78
N ALA A 108 7.02 -1.06 2.55
CA ALA A 108 7.81 -1.30 1.35
C ALA A 108 8.06 0.05 0.65
N LEU A 109 9.29 0.49 0.69
CA LEU A 109 9.82 1.69 0.06
C LEU A 109 11.28 1.44 -0.26
N GLY A 110 11.75 1.83 -1.44
CA GLY A 110 13.13 1.54 -1.80
C GLY A 110 13.52 2.07 -3.17
N ARG A 111 14.60 1.50 -3.72
CA ARG A 111 15.10 1.81 -5.07
C ARG A 111 15.12 0.54 -5.92
N GLY A 112 14.90 0.70 -7.24
CA GLY A 112 14.89 -0.42 -8.17
C GLY A 112 13.74 -1.42 -7.99
N CYS A 113 12.72 -1.10 -7.17
CA CYS A 113 11.68 -2.03 -6.77
C CYS A 113 10.26 -1.66 -7.28
N GLY A 114 10.18 -0.89 -8.38
CA GLY A 114 8.92 -0.40 -8.93
C GLY A 114 8.07 -1.47 -9.61
N PRO A 115 6.76 -1.21 -9.75
CA PRO A 115 5.89 -1.97 -10.63
C PRO A 115 6.37 -1.94 -12.09
N LEU A 116 6.08 -3.00 -12.85
CA LEU A 116 6.42 -3.08 -14.27
C LEU A 116 5.19 -3.00 -15.15
N VAL A 117 5.31 -2.33 -16.28
CA VAL A 117 4.37 -2.44 -17.39
C VAL A 117 4.91 -3.46 -18.37
N LEU A 118 4.15 -4.52 -18.60
CA LEU A 118 4.51 -5.64 -19.46
C LEU A 118 3.64 -5.67 -20.72
N THR A 119 4.26 -6.09 -21.83
CA THR A 119 3.59 -6.27 -23.14
C THR A 119 4.05 -7.56 -23.79
N ARG A 120 3.31 -8.07 -24.80
CA ARG A 120 3.73 -9.24 -25.59
C ARG A 120 4.91 -8.96 -26.49
N GLU A 121 4.95 -7.78 -27.07
CA GLU A 121 6.01 -7.36 -27.99
C GLU A 121 6.76 -6.15 -27.37
N PRO A 122 8.07 -6.02 -27.62
CA PRO A 122 8.81 -4.87 -27.15
C PRO A 122 8.37 -3.59 -27.89
N GLY A 123 8.42 -2.44 -27.19
CA GLY A 123 8.22 -1.13 -27.80
C GLY A 123 6.78 -0.81 -28.23
N VAL A 124 5.79 -1.52 -27.71
CA VAL A 124 4.36 -1.27 -28.01
C VAL A 124 3.94 0.12 -27.51
N ALA A 125 3.33 0.92 -28.39
CA ALA A 125 2.70 2.17 -27.97
C ALA A 125 1.37 1.90 -27.26
N LEU A 126 1.17 2.52 -26.07
CA LEU A 126 -0.02 2.29 -25.25
C LEU A 126 -1.20 3.22 -25.52
N THR A 127 -1.07 4.16 -26.46
CA THR A 127 -2.15 5.10 -26.81
C THR A 127 -3.41 4.33 -27.22
N GLY A 128 -4.50 4.56 -26.47
CA GLY A 128 -5.81 3.91 -26.71
C GLY A 128 -5.84 2.40 -26.42
N ARG A 129 -4.79 1.83 -25.83
CA ARG A 129 -4.68 0.38 -25.54
C ARG A 129 -5.30 0.00 -24.20
N ARG A 130 -5.76 -1.26 -24.13
CA ARG A 130 -6.32 -1.85 -22.90
C ARG A 130 -5.19 -2.30 -21.98
N VAL A 131 -5.25 -1.85 -20.72
CA VAL A 131 -4.22 -2.17 -19.73
C VAL A 131 -4.84 -2.84 -18.52
N ALA A 132 -4.37 -4.04 -18.19
CA ALA A 132 -4.77 -4.72 -16.95
C ALA A 132 -4.00 -4.19 -15.76
N VAL A 133 -4.70 -3.98 -14.64
CA VAL A 133 -4.11 -3.54 -13.36
C VAL A 133 -4.67 -4.38 -12.21
N PRO A 134 -3.90 -4.58 -11.11
CA PRO A 134 -4.37 -5.42 -10.00
C PRO A 134 -5.41 -4.71 -9.13
N SER A 135 -5.38 -3.39 -9.06
CA SER A 135 -6.32 -2.59 -8.27
C SER A 135 -6.18 -1.11 -8.62
N GLU A 136 -7.30 -0.41 -8.71
CA GLU A 136 -7.32 1.05 -8.90
C GLU A 136 -6.89 1.84 -7.64
N ARG A 137 -6.85 1.18 -6.48
CA ARG A 137 -6.45 1.75 -5.18
C ARG A 137 -4.97 1.51 -4.85
N SER A 138 -4.24 0.79 -5.70
CA SER A 138 -2.84 0.46 -5.45
C SER A 138 -1.90 1.64 -5.75
N THR A 139 -0.78 1.70 -5.03
CA THR A 139 0.31 2.63 -5.37
C THR A 139 0.88 2.33 -6.76
N ALA A 140 0.87 1.07 -7.17
CA ALA A 140 1.28 0.68 -8.52
C ALA A 140 0.45 1.40 -9.60
N TYR A 141 -0.87 1.40 -9.45
CA TYR A 141 -1.75 2.09 -10.38
C TYR A 141 -1.59 3.62 -10.32
N LEU A 142 -1.43 4.18 -9.14
CA LEU A 142 -1.15 5.61 -8.99
C LEU A 142 0.12 6.03 -9.74
N LEU A 143 1.21 5.27 -9.59
CA LEU A 143 2.48 5.51 -10.29
C LEU A 143 2.33 5.32 -11.81
N PHE A 144 1.57 4.31 -12.23
CA PHE A 144 1.24 4.11 -13.63
C PHE A 144 0.48 5.30 -14.22
N ARG A 145 -0.51 5.85 -13.51
CA ARG A 145 -1.24 7.04 -13.97
C ARG A 145 -0.32 8.26 -14.13
N LEU A 146 0.57 8.51 -13.17
CA LEU A 146 1.56 9.58 -13.24
C LEU A 146 2.51 9.39 -14.42
N TRP A 147 2.98 8.16 -14.66
CA TRP A 147 3.81 7.80 -15.80
C TRP A 147 3.06 7.95 -17.12
N ALA A 148 1.85 7.41 -17.22
CA ALA A 148 1.08 7.44 -18.46
C ALA A 148 0.69 8.87 -18.88
N ALA A 149 0.41 9.74 -17.92
CA ALA A 149 0.16 11.16 -18.20
C ALA A 149 1.37 11.86 -18.84
N ALA A 150 2.60 11.45 -18.48
CA ALA A 150 3.84 12.03 -19.02
C ALA A 150 4.33 11.36 -20.31
N GLU A 151 4.17 10.03 -20.43
CA GLU A 151 4.87 9.23 -21.45
C GLU A 151 3.93 8.62 -22.52
N VAL A 152 2.59 8.67 -22.32
CA VAL A 152 1.64 8.10 -23.29
C VAL A 152 0.77 9.20 -23.90
N PRO A 153 1.17 9.76 -25.04
CA PRO A 153 0.40 10.80 -25.72
C PRO A 153 -1.01 10.32 -26.06
N GLY A 154 -2.03 11.11 -25.68
CA GLY A 154 -3.44 10.74 -25.89
C GLY A 154 -4.00 9.74 -24.85
N GLY A 155 -3.16 9.31 -23.89
CA GLY A 155 -3.57 8.41 -22.81
C GLY A 155 -3.72 6.96 -23.24
N VAL A 156 -3.83 6.08 -22.23
CA VAL A 156 -4.23 4.68 -22.44
C VAL A 156 -5.74 4.57 -22.71
N GLY A 157 -6.19 3.43 -23.21
CA GLY A 157 -7.60 3.16 -23.39
C GLY A 157 -8.28 2.66 -22.12
N GLU A 158 -8.95 1.52 -22.22
CA GLU A 158 -9.66 0.89 -21.10
C GLU A 158 -8.68 0.38 -20.04
N ILE A 159 -8.98 0.65 -18.76
CA ILE A 159 -8.35 0.00 -17.62
C ILE A 159 -9.19 -1.20 -17.22
N VAL A 160 -8.56 -2.37 -17.17
CA VAL A 160 -9.20 -3.64 -16.80
C VAL A 160 -8.63 -4.10 -15.46
N VAL A 161 -9.47 -4.17 -14.43
CA VAL A 161 -9.04 -4.70 -13.13
C VAL A 161 -9.11 -6.22 -13.16
N LEU A 162 -7.98 -6.88 -12.91
CA LEU A 162 -7.87 -8.34 -12.87
C LEU A 162 -7.18 -8.78 -11.57
N PRO A 163 -7.51 -9.97 -11.06
CA PRO A 163 -6.71 -10.62 -10.04
C PRO A 163 -5.24 -10.67 -10.44
N PHE A 164 -4.35 -10.44 -9.48
CA PHE A 164 -2.91 -10.30 -9.75
C PHE A 164 -2.34 -11.43 -10.62
N HIS A 165 -2.67 -12.69 -10.29
CA HIS A 165 -2.19 -13.88 -10.99
C HIS A 165 -2.74 -14.05 -12.41
N GLU A 166 -3.82 -13.34 -12.78
CA GLU A 166 -4.43 -13.38 -14.12
C GLU A 166 -3.82 -12.35 -15.09
N ILE A 167 -3.11 -11.34 -14.60
CA ILE A 167 -2.62 -10.23 -15.44
C ILE A 167 -1.63 -10.73 -16.50
N MET A 168 -0.59 -11.46 -16.10
CA MET A 168 0.41 -11.96 -17.06
C MET A 168 -0.17 -12.94 -18.09
N PRO A 169 -1.03 -13.92 -17.71
CA PRO A 169 -1.78 -14.72 -18.67
C PRO A 169 -2.63 -13.89 -19.64
N ALA A 170 -3.37 -12.89 -19.14
CA ALA A 170 -4.21 -12.04 -19.98
C ALA A 170 -3.42 -11.24 -21.02
N VAL A 171 -2.22 -10.75 -20.67
CA VAL A 171 -1.31 -10.10 -21.62
C VAL A 171 -0.78 -11.10 -22.64
N ARG A 172 -0.28 -12.27 -22.20
CA ARG A 172 0.25 -13.33 -23.08
C ARG A 172 -0.78 -13.77 -24.10
N ASP A 173 -2.02 -13.99 -23.68
CA ASP A 173 -3.10 -14.51 -24.50
C ASP A 173 -3.80 -13.42 -25.35
N GLY A 174 -3.41 -12.14 -25.15
CA GLY A 174 -3.92 -10.99 -25.90
C GLY A 174 -5.33 -10.54 -25.51
N ALA A 175 -5.80 -10.92 -24.34
CA ALA A 175 -7.04 -10.41 -23.75
C ALA A 175 -6.92 -8.92 -23.38
N VAL A 176 -5.71 -8.48 -23.07
CA VAL A 176 -5.33 -7.07 -22.89
C VAL A 176 -4.03 -6.79 -23.64
N ASP A 177 -3.74 -5.51 -23.94
CA ASP A 177 -2.54 -5.12 -24.67
C ASP A 177 -1.30 -5.00 -23.78
N ALA A 178 -1.51 -4.60 -22.51
CA ALA A 178 -0.47 -4.48 -21.51
C ALA A 178 -0.99 -4.84 -20.11
N GLY A 179 -0.07 -5.12 -19.20
CA GLY A 179 -0.38 -5.41 -17.80
C GLY A 179 0.56 -4.71 -16.85
N LEU A 180 0.00 -4.12 -15.78
CA LEU A 180 0.75 -3.57 -14.66
C LEU A 180 0.93 -4.66 -13.62
N VAL A 181 2.18 -5.06 -13.36
CA VAL A 181 2.49 -6.13 -12.42
C VAL A 181 3.34 -5.65 -11.26
N ILE A 182 3.18 -6.33 -10.14
CA ILE A 182 3.85 -6.07 -8.87
C ILE A 182 4.45 -7.37 -8.31
N HIS A 183 5.01 -7.34 -7.13
CA HIS A 183 5.48 -8.49 -6.37
C HIS A 183 6.48 -9.36 -7.17
N GLU A 184 6.39 -10.69 -7.05
CA GLU A 184 7.25 -11.67 -7.70
C GLU A 184 7.15 -11.69 -9.23
N ALA A 185 6.06 -11.18 -9.82
CA ALA A 185 5.95 -11.08 -11.27
C ALA A 185 7.08 -10.26 -11.89
N ARG A 186 7.73 -9.36 -11.12
CA ARG A 186 8.93 -8.63 -11.53
C ARG A 186 10.10 -9.55 -11.87
N PHE A 187 10.17 -10.73 -11.25
CA PHE A 187 11.24 -11.72 -11.46
C PHE A 187 10.85 -12.81 -12.45
N THR A 188 9.55 -13.06 -12.63
CA THR A 188 9.04 -14.25 -13.34
C THR A 188 8.38 -13.95 -14.69
N TYR A 189 8.13 -12.68 -15.07
CA TYR A 189 7.40 -12.31 -16.28
C TYR A 189 8.00 -12.89 -17.58
N HIS A 190 9.32 -13.10 -17.60
CA HIS A 190 9.98 -13.67 -18.78
C HIS A 190 9.60 -15.13 -19.04
N HIS A 191 9.14 -15.88 -18.01
CA HIS A 191 8.61 -17.24 -18.17
C HIS A 191 7.29 -17.24 -18.96
N PHE A 192 6.60 -16.11 -19.02
CA PHE A 192 5.39 -15.92 -19.82
C PHE A 192 5.69 -15.41 -21.24
N GLY A 193 6.97 -15.24 -21.61
CA GLY A 193 7.37 -14.66 -22.89
C GLY A 193 7.01 -13.18 -23.03
N LEU A 194 6.86 -12.47 -21.90
CA LEU A 194 6.51 -11.05 -21.88
C LEU A 194 7.74 -10.16 -21.85
N HIS A 195 7.56 -8.92 -22.29
CA HIS A 195 8.59 -7.91 -22.35
C HIS A 195 8.29 -6.73 -21.43
N ARG A 196 9.30 -6.24 -20.74
CA ARG A 196 9.20 -5.01 -19.94
C ARG A 196 9.15 -3.80 -20.88
N LEU A 197 8.01 -3.11 -20.89
CA LEU A 197 7.84 -1.84 -21.60
C LEU A 197 8.36 -0.66 -20.76
N ALA A 198 8.00 -0.64 -19.47
CA ALA A 198 8.40 0.42 -18.54
C ALA A 198 8.54 -0.12 -17.11
N ASP A 199 9.39 0.56 -16.33
CA ASP A 199 9.58 0.35 -14.90
C ASP A 199 9.20 1.65 -14.16
N MET A 200 8.18 1.56 -13.33
CA MET A 200 7.68 2.73 -12.58
C MET A 200 8.69 3.23 -11.57
N GLY A 201 9.54 2.35 -11.03
CA GLY A 201 10.63 2.72 -10.12
C GLY A 201 11.72 3.50 -10.84
N GLU A 202 12.21 3.00 -11.98
CA GLU A 202 13.19 3.70 -12.81
C GLU A 202 12.67 5.09 -13.24
N HIS A 203 11.40 5.18 -13.65
CA HIS A 203 10.79 6.46 -14.01
C HIS A 203 10.69 7.41 -12.82
N TRP A 204 10.21 6.93 -11.66
CA TRP A 204 10.09 7.73 -10.45
C TRP A 204 11.44 8.26 -9.99
N GLU A 205 12.44 7.38 -9.87
CA GLU A 205 13.78 7.75 -9.41
C GLU A 205 14.47 8.73 -10.38
N ARG A 206 14.31 8.54 -11.68
CA ARG A 206 14.85 9.45 -12.71
C ARG A 206 14.24 10.84 -12.63
N THR A 207 12.93 10.92 -12.34
CA THR A 207 12.19 12.21 -12.36
C THR A 207 12.20 12.94 -11.03
N THR A 208 12.45 12.25 -9.92
CA THR A 208 12.39 12.83 -8.57
C THR A 208 13.70 12.74 -7.79
N GLY A 209 14.60 11.81 -8.14
CA GLY A 209 15.77 11.45 -7.34
C GLY A 209 15.46 10.69 -6.06
N LEU A 210 14.18 10.47 -5.74
CA LEU A 210 13.72 9.89 -4.48
C LEU A 210 13.48 8.37 -4.61
N PRO A 211 13.56 7.61 -3.49
CA PRO A 211 13.13 6.21 -3.48
C PRO A 211 11.63 6.12 -3.75
N ILE A 212 11.17 4.96 -4.24
CA ILE A 212 9.77 4.75 -4.61
C ILE A 212 8.96 4.21 -3.41
N PRO A 213 7.90 4.93 -2.95
CA PRO A 213 6.98 4.40 -1.94
C PRO A 213 5.99 3.41 -2.59
N LEU A 214 5.74 2.27 -1.94
CA LEU A 214 4.83 1.24 -2.44
C LEU A 214 3.75 0.88 -1.41
N GLY A 215 4.14 0.35 -0.24
CA GLY A 215 3.23 -0.09 0.80
C GLY A 215 3.58 0.47 2.18
N ALA A 216 2.57 0.87 2.94
CA ALA A 216 2.67 1.48 4.26
C ALA A 216 2.12 0.54 5.34
N ILE A 217 2.64 0.64 6.56
CA ILE A 217 1.98 0.12 7.75
C ILE A 217 1.24 1.27 8.42
N VAL A 218 -0.04 1.05 8.69
CA VAL A 218 -0.87 2.01 9.41
C VAL A 218 -1.48 1.36 10.65
N ALA A 219 -1.67 2.16 11.68
CA ALA A 219 -2.35 1.73 12.90
C ALA A 219 -3.44 2.73 13.30
N ARG A 220 -4.50 2.24 13.95
CA ARG A 220 -5.62 3.09 14.37
C ARG A 220 -5.15 4.22 15.28
N ARG A 221 -5.56 5.44 14.98
CA ARG A 221 -5.28 6.60 15.84
C ARG A 221 -5.89 6.47 17.22
N SER A 222 -7.05 5.80 17.33
CA SER A 222 -7.72 5.56 18.61
C SER A 222 -6.94 4.67 19.59
N LEU A 223 -5.90 3.98 19.16
CA LEU A 223 -4.98 3.25 20.04
C LEU A 223 -4.16 4.17 20.95
N GLY A 224 -4.06 5.45 20.60
CA GLY A 224 -3.31 6.46 21.35
C GLY A 224 -1.79 6.43 21.12
N PRO A 225 -1.10 7.53 21.46
CA PRO A 225 0.33 7.72 21.13
C PRO A 225 1.26 6.63 21.69
N ALA A 226 1.01 6.18 22.92
CA ALA A 226 1.82 5.16 23.57
C ALA A 226 1.78 3.81 22.82
N THR A 227 0.57 3.39 22.38
CA THR A 227 0.41 2.14 21.63
C THR A 227 0.98 2.26 20.22
N LEU A 228 0.81 3.41 19.56
CA LEU A 228 1.40 3.68 18.24
C LEU A 228 2.92 3.61 18.28
N ALA A 229 3.53 4.19 19.33
CA ALA A 229 4.98 4.08 19.55
C ALA A 229 5.40 2.62 19.80
N ALA A 230 4.69 1.88 20.66
CA ALA A 230 4.97 0.48 20.93
C ALA A 230 4.85 -0.40 19.66
N CYS A 231 3.87 -0.15 18.80
CA CYS A 231 3.74 -0.82 17.49
C CYS A 231 4.96 -0.52 16.60
N THR A 232 5.37 0.74 16.52
CA THR A 232 6.54 1.16 15.73
C THR A 232 7.81 0.46 16.20
N ASP A 233 8.05 0.44 17.52
CA ASP A 233 9.22 -0.21 18.10
C ASP A 233 9.19 -1.72 17.92
N ALA A 234 7.99 -2.34 18.00
CA ALA A 234 7.81 -3.77 17.73
C ALA A 234 8.15 -4.13 16.28
N VAL A 235 7.69 -3.33 15.31
CA VAL A 235 8.03 -3.53 13.88
C VAL A 235 9.53 -3.38 13.67
N ARG A 236 10.17 -2.33 14.21
CA ARG A 236 11.62 -2.10 14.11
C ARG A 236 12.41 -3.25 14.69
N ALA A 237 12.03 -3.74 15.87
CA ALA A 237 12.68 -4.86 16.51
C ALA A 237 12.49 -6.16 15.70
N SER A 238 11.31 -6.37 15.13
CA SER A 238 11.03 -7.53 14.27
C SER A 238 11.90 -7.52 13.01
N VAL A 239 12.02 -6.38 12.33
CA VAL A 239 12.89 -6.22 11.15
C VAL A 239 14.36 -6.49 11.49
N ARG A 240 14.87 -5.92 12.59
CA ARG A 240 16.27 -6.15 13.02
C ARG A 240 16.51 -7.63 13.30
N ARG A 241 15.60 -8.28 14.03
CA ARG A 241 15.72 -9.70 14.33
C ARG A 241 15.69 -10.57 13.07
N ALA A 242 14.86 -10.21 12.08
CA ALA A 242 14.82 -10.90 10.79
C ALA A 242 16.15 -10.77 10.02
N TRP A 243 16.85 -9.64 10.14
CA TRP A 243 18.19 -9.47 9.55
C TRP A 243 19.28 -10.20 10.33
N ASP A 244 19.19 -10.21 11.67
CA ASP A 244 20.18 -10.89 12.52
C ASP A 244 20.12 -12.42 12.36
N ASP A 245 18.92 -12.99 12.12
CA ASP A 245 18.68 -14.42 11.92
C ASP A 245 17.63 -14.65 10.82
N PRO A 246 18.01 -14.53 9.54
CA PRO A 246 17.08 -14.69 8.42
C PRO A 246 16.45 -16.08 8.33
N ASP A 247 17.16 -17.10 8.80
CA ASP A 247 16.71 -18.49 8.75
C ASP A 247 15.55 -18.77 9.71
N ALA A 248 15.44 -18.02 10.79
CA ALA A 248 14.35 -18.16 11.76
C ALA A 248 12.95 -17.95 11.16
N SER A 249 12.84 -17.15 10.10
CA SER A 249 11.57 -16.88 9.41
C SER A 249 11.31 -17.78 8.19
N ARG A 250 12.28 -18.61 7.77
CA ARG A 250 12.23 -19.36 6.49
C ARG A 250 11.00 -20.26 6.38
N GLU A 251 10.68 -21.02 7.43
CA GLU A 251 9.52 -21.91 7.42
C GLU A 251 8.21 -21.11 7.32
N TYR A 252 8.10 -20.06 8.09
CA TYR A 252 6.94 -19.17 8.07
C TYR A 252 6.75 -18.49 6.71
N VAL A 253 7.81 -17.98 6.10
CA VAL A 253 7.76 -17.41 4.73
C VAL A 253 7.29 -18.47 3.75
N ARG A 254 7.87 -19.70 3.79
CA ARG A 254 7.52 -20.78 2.87
C ARG A 254 6.08 -21.27 3.04
N GLU A 255 5.57 -21.32 4.27
CA GLU A 255 4.19 -21.77 4.56
C GLU A 255 3.15 -20.82 3.95
N HIS A 256 3.43 -19.53 3.88
CA HIS A 256 2.47 -18.50 3.48
C HIS A 256 2.71 -17.91 2.10
N ALA A 257 3.92 -18.04 1.54
CA ALA A 257 4.25 -17.49 0.23
C ALA A 257 3.40 -18.11 -0.87
N GLN A 258 2.86 -17.25 -1.75
CA GLN A 258 2.20 -17.69 -2.99
C GLN A 258 3.23 -18.16 -4.03
N GLU A 259 4.43 -17.59 -4.00
CA GLU A 259 5.58 -18.03 -4.79
C GLU A 259 6.34 -19.13 -4.05
N MET A 260 6.47 -20.28 -4.69
CA MET A 260 7.06 -21.47 -4.11
C MET A 260 8.58 -21.60 -4.38
N ASP A 261 9.15 -20.81 -5.27
CA ASP A 261 10.58 -20.82 -5.54
C ASP A 261 11.33 -20.01 -4.47
N GLU A 262 12.16 -20.69 -3.69
CA GLU A 262 12.93 -20.06 -2.59
C GLU A 262 13.90 -18.99 -3.09
N ALA A 263 14.46 -19.14 -4.32
CA ALA A 263 15.35 -18.13 -4.88
C ALA A 263 14.58 -16.86 -5.24
N VAL A 264 13.37 -16.98 -5.78
CA VAL A 264 12.47 -15.84 -6.08
C VAL A 264 12.04 -15.18 -4.77
N ALA A 265 11.64 -15.96 -3.75
CA ALA A 265 11.29 -15.43 -2.43
C ALA A 265 12.46 -14.67 -1.78
N GLY A 266 13.68 -15.20 -1.88
CA GLY A 266 14.91 -14.54 -1.41
C GLY A 266 15.20 -13.22 -2.16
N GLN A 267 15.04 -13.21 -3.47
CA GLN A 267 15.17 -11.98 -4.29
C GLN A 267 14.10 -10.95 -3.91
N HIS A 268 12.88 -11.38 -3.66
CA HIS A 268 11.79 -10.53 -3.23
C HIS A 268 12.10 -9.88 -1.87
N ILE A 269 12.51 -10.66 -0.88
CA ILE A 269 12.93 -10.14 0.43
C ILE A 269 14.08 -9.14 0.26
N GLY A 270 15.14 -9.51 -0.45
CA GLY A 270 16.31 -8.66 -0.66
C GLY A 270 16.01 -7.32 -1.38
N LEU A 271 14.96 -7.29 -2.20
CA LEU A 271 14.56 -6.07 -2.92
C LEU A 271 13.66 -5.15 -2.07
N TYR A 272 12.74 -5.72 -1.30
CA TYR A 272 11.69 -4.95 -0.62
C TYR A 272 11.94 -4.70 0.87
N VAL A 273 12.86 -5.45 1.50
CA VAL A 273 13.21 -5.26 2.93
C VAL A 273 14.59 -4.60 3.03
N ASN A 274 14.61 -3.34 3.41
CA ASN A 274 15.79 -2.48 3.42
C ASN A 274 15.74 -1.49 4.58
N GLU A 275 16.66 -0.52 4.62
CA GLU A 275 16.74 0.50 5.67
C GLU A 275 15.44 1.26 5.88
N PHE A 276 14.70 1.56 4.81
CA PHE A 276 13.39 2.23 4.90
C PHE A 276 12.31 1.33 5.51
N THR A 277 12.48 0.00 5.46
CA THR A 277 11.59 -0.94 6.15
C THR A 277 11.82 -0.87 7.66
N ALA A 278 13.07 -0.71 8.09
CA ALA A 278 13.38 -0.54 9.52
C ALA A 278 12.95 0.84 10.02
N ASP A 279 13.18 1.89 9.23
CA ASP A 279 12.80 3.26 9.56
C ASP A 279 12.67 4.10 8.28
N LEU A 280 11.53 4.73 8.07
CA LEU A 280 11.34 5.63 6.93
C LEU A 280 12.38 6.78 6.90
N GLY A 281 12.79 7.26 8.05
CA GLY A 281 13.68 8.42 8.14
C GLY A 281 13.11 9.66 7.42
N GLU A 282 13.89 10.72 7.33
CA GLU A 282 13.45 11.95 6.62
C GLU A 282 13.33 11.74 5.11
N ASP A 283 14.21 10.91 4.52
CA ASP A 283 14.19 10.64 3.08
C ASP A 283 12.94 9.83 2.68
N GLY A 284 12.58 8.80 3.45
CA GLY A 284 11.36 8.02 3.21
C GLY A 284 10.09 8.87 3.40
N HIS A 285 10.01 9.68 4.47
CA HIS A 285 8.92 10.64 4.64
C HIS A 285 8.88 11.68 3.51
N GLY A 286 10.04 12.14 3.04
CA GLY A 286 10.17 13.04 1.89
C GLY A 286 9.60 12.40 0.60
N ALA A 287 9.94 11.14 0.36
CA ALA A 287 9.45 10.39 -0.80
C ALA A 287 7.92 10.19 -0.77
N VAL A 288 7.36 9.80 0.38
CA VAL A 288 5.91 9.66 0.56
C VAL A 288 5.19 10.99 0.33
N ARG A 289 5.70 12.06 0.93
CA ARG A 289 5.13 13.41 0.73
C ARG A 289 5.18 13.84 -0.73
N ALA A 290 6.31 13.62 -1.42
CA ALA A 290 6.47 13.95 -2.83
C ALA A 290 5.46 13.19 -3.71
N LEU A 291 5.27 11.88 -3.47
CA LEU A 291 4.30 11.07 -4.21
C LEU A 291 2.87 11.61 -4.03
N LEU A 292 2.44 11.80 -2.78
CA LEU A 292 1.07 12.19 -2.49
C LEU A 292 0.78 13.64 -2.90
N THR A 293 1.76 14.55 -2.77
CA THR A 293 1.63 15.93 -3.23
C THR A 293 1.49 16.00 -4.75
N ARG A 294 2.33 15.25 -5.49
CA ARG A 294 2.25 15.19 -6.96
C ARG A 294 0.93 14.59 -7.42
N ALA A 295 0.52 13.48 -6.79
CA ALA A 295 -0.75 12.83 -7.12
C ALA A 295 -1.97 13.72 -6.83
N ALA A 296 -1.95 14.48 -5.74
CA ALA A 296 -3.02 15.44 -5.41
C ALA A 296 -3.05 16.63 -6.39
N ALA A 297 -1.89 17.12 -6.83
CA ALA A 297 -1.81 18.19 -7.84
C ALA A 297 -2.44 17.77 -9.18
N GLU A 298 -2.34 16.49 -9.54
CA GLU A 298 -2.97 15.89 -10.72
C GLU A 298 -4.39 15.38 -10.44
N SER A 299 -4.98 15.67 -9.27
CA SER A 299 -6.32 15.24 -8.85
C SER A 299 -6.51 13.72 -8.87
N LEU A 300 -5.44 12.96 -8.65
CA LEU A 300 -5.47 11.50 -8.64
C LEU A 300 -5.83 10.93 -7.26
N VAL A 301 -5.53 11.67 -6.19
CA VAL A 301 -5.87 11.38 -4.79
C VAL A 301 -6.26 12.67 -4.07
N PRO A 302 -6.99 12.61 -2.94
CA PRO A 302 -7.20 13.78 -2.09
C PRO A 302 -5.88 14.32 -1.53
N PRO A 303 -5.79 15.64 -1.23
CA PRO A 303 -4.63 16.18 -0.54
C PRO A 303 -4.53 15.65 0.89
N VAL A 304 -3.31 15.36 1.32
CA VAL A 304 -3.01 14.90 2.68
C VAL A 304 -2.35 16.03 3.47
N ARG A 305 -2.80 16.24 4.69
CA ARG A 305 -2.14 17.19 5.60
C ARG A 305 -0.74 16.67 5.98
N PRO A 306 0.28 17.53 6.02
CA PRO A 306 1.66 17.11 6.33
C PRO A 306 1.80 16.43 7.70
N ASP A 307 1.01 16.86 8.71
CA ASP A 307 0.98 16.28 10.05
C ASP A 307 0.38 14.86 10.08
N ALA A 308 -0.49 14.52 9.12
CA ALA A 308 -1.07 13.18 9.00
C ALA A 308 -0.06 12.11 8.59
N LEU A 309 1.08 12.52 8.03
CA LEU A 309 2.18 11.63 7.61
C LEU A 309 3.19 11.34 8.73
N ARG A 310 2.98 11.82 9.95
CA ARG A 310 3.82 11.58 11.12
C ARG A 310 2.98 11.03 12.26
N LEU A 311 3.62 10.31 13.17
CA LEU A 311 2.98 9.93 14.43
C LEU A 311 2.67 11.18 15.25
N PRO A 312 1.58 11.18 16.00
CA PRO A 312 1.21 12.28 16.88
C PRO A 312 2.19 12.45 18.04
#